data_25692f63b6fed6e7943084fda72b58b0
#
_entry.id   25692f63b6fed6e7943084fda72b58b0
#
_cell.length_a   1.000
_cell.length_b   1.000
_cell.length_c   1.000
_cell.angle_alpha   90.00
_cell.angle_beta   90.00
_cell.angle_gamma   90.00
#
_symmetry.space_group_name_H-M   'P 1'
#
loop_
_entity.id
_entity.type
_entity.pdbx_description
1 polymer ?
#
loop_
_entity_poly.entity_id
_entity_poly.type
_entity_poly.pdbx_seq_one_letter_code
_entity_poly.pdbx_strand_id
1 'polypeptide(L)'
;MINSVIFDLDGTLLNSLDDLADSTNYTLRTAGYPERTRDEVRRFVGNGIYKLIERAVPTGTDKAEIDKCFDIFCRNYKKNMANKTKPYPGITDMLKTLYENGFKLAIVTNKADFAAQELCGEMFGDYVKTVVGSV
;
A
#
# COMPACT_ATOMS: atom_id res chain seq x y z
N MET A 1 -17.21 -23.27 -13.72
CA MET A 1 -17.02 -21.95 -14.35
C MET A 1 -16.48 -20.96 -13.34
N ILE A 2 -15.41 -20.27 -13.67
CA ILE A 2 -14.84 -19.23 -12.81
C ILE A 2 -15.73 -17.99 -12.89
N ASN A 3 -16.22 -17.52 -11.74
CA ASN A 3 -17.04 -16.31 -11.68
C ASN A 3 -16.53 -15.28 -10.66
N SER A 4 -15.38 -15.54 -10.05
CA SER A 4 -14.76 -14.66 -9.04
C SER A 4 -13.28 -14.55 -9.29
N VAL A 5 -12.73 -13.35 -9.07
CA VAL A 5 -11.30 -13.08 -9.19
C VAL A 5 -10.83 -12.33 -7.95
N ILE A 6 -9.73 -12.76 -7.36
CA ILE A 6 -9.12 -12.12 -6.20
C ILE A 6 -7.77 -11.54 -6.63
N PHE A 7 -7.55 -10.27 -6.33
CA PHE A 7 -6.33 -9.55 -6.69
C PHE A 7 -5.56 -9.14 -5.44
N ASP A 8 -4.25 -9.11 -5.56
CA ASP A 8 -3.39 -8.34 -4.67
C ASP A 8 -3.44 -6.85 -5.09
N LEU A 9 -2.94 -5.96 -4.25
CA LEU A 9 -3.09 -4.52 -4.48
C LEU A 9 -1.77 -3.85 -4.88
N ASP A 10 -0.86 -3.66 -3.92
CA ASP A 10 0.39 -2.94 -4.18
C ASP A 10 1.30 -3.72 -5.13
N GLY A 11 1.75 -3.07 -6.19
CA GLY A 11 2.59 -3.72 -7.20
C GLY A 11 1.82 -4.58 -8.20
N THR A 12 0.52 -4.76 -8.02
CA THR A 12 -0.36 -5.52 -8.93
C THR A 12 -1.39 -4.62 -9.57
N LEU A 13 -2.29 -4.05 -8.80
CA LEU A 13 -3.30 -3.12 -9.28
C LEU A 13 -2.84 -1.67 -9.18
N LEU A 14 -2.12 -1.32 -8.12
CA LEU A 14 -1.69 0.05 -7.84
C LEU A 14 -0.18 0.20 -7.88
N ASN A 15 0.25 1.25 -8.55
CA ASN A 15 1.62 1.76 -8.44
C ASN A 15 1.65 2.74 -7.26
N SER A 16 1.93 2.22 -6.08
CA SER A 16 1.90 2.96 -4.82
C SER A 16 3.29 3.24 -4.24
N LEU A 17 4.34 2.87 -4.98
CA LEU A 17 5.71 2.90 -4.45
C LEU A 17 6.18 4.31 -4.09
N ASP A 18 5.86 5.31 -4.90
CA ASP A 18 6.32 6.69 -4.64
C ASP A 18 5.73 7.26 -3.35
N ASP A 19 4.45 7.03 -3.09
CA ASP A 19 3.83 7.49 -1.85
C ASP A 19 4.34 6.71 -0.64
N LEU A 20 4.61 5.42 -0.78
CA LEU A 20 5.23 4.63 0.28
C LEU A 20 6.65 5.12 0.56
N ALA A 21 7.44 5.40 -0.47
CA ALA A 21 8.79 5.90 -0.33
C ALA A 21 8.81 7.29 0.32
N ASP A 22 7.92 8.18 -0.10
CA ASP A 22 7.84 9.53 0.45
C ASP A 22 7.48 9.50 1.94
N SER A 23 6.51 8.69 2.35
CA SER A 23 6.15 8.55 3.77
C SER A 23 7.22 7.86 4.59
N THR A 24 7.91 6.88 4.01
CA THR A 24 9.07 6.23 4.64
C THR A 24 10.15 7.26 4.94
N ASN A 25 10.51 8.08 3.94
CA ASN A 25 11.57 9.07 4.10
C ASN A 25 11.16 10.22 5.01
N TYR A 26 9.90 10.63 5.00
CA TYR A 26 9.39 11.57 5.99
C TYR A 26 9.59 11.02 7.40
N THR A 27 9.27 9.76 7.61
CA THR A 27 9.43 9.09 8.90
C THR A 27 10.90 9.06 9.33
N LEU A 28 11.79 8.65 8.42
CA LEU A 28 13.23 8.57 8.72
C LEU A 28 13.82 9.94 9.05
N ARG A 29 13.46 10.98 8.29
CA ARG A 29 13.92 12.35 8.60
C ARG A 29 13.42 12.81 9.95
N THR A 30 12.16 12.54 10.28
CA THR A 30 11.58 12.94 11.56
C THR A 30 12.30 12.25 12.74
N ALA A 31 12.69 11.01 12.56
CA ALA A 31 13.41 10.25 13.58
C ALA A 31 14.92 10.53 13.61
N GLY A 32 15.45 11.29 12.65
CA GLY A 32 16.89 11.58 12.57
C GLY A 32 17.70 10.47 11.93
N TYR A 33 17.09 9.60 11.15
CA TYR A 33 17.75 8.50 10.44
C TYR A 33 18.02 8.83 8.98
N PRO A 34 19.02 8.19 8.35
CA PRO A 34 19.27 8.38 6.93
C PRO A 34 18.08 7.93 6.08
N GLU A 35 17.81 8.67 5.01
CA GLU A 35 16.76 8.31 4.06
C GLU A 35 17.13 7.07 3.24
N ARG A 36 16.11 6.45 2.66
CA ARG A 36 16.25 5.31 1.78
C ARG A 36 15.91 5.70 0.34
N THR A 37 16.54 5.03 -0.62
CA THR A 37 16.22 5.24 -2.04
C THR A 37 14.90 4.56 -2.37
N ARG A 38 14.31 4.97 -3.49
CA ARG A 38 13.09 4.35 -4.02
C ARG A 38 13.30 2.84 -4.25
N ASP A 39 14.44 2.45 -4.78
CA ASP A 39 14.76 1.03 -5.02
C ASP A 39 14.90 0.24 -3.72
N GLU A 40 15.47 0.84 -2.69
CA GLU A 40 15.53 0.20 -1.37
C GLU A 40 14.13 0.00 -0.79
N VAL A 41 13.27 1.03 -0.85
CA VAL A 41 11.89 0.92 -0.36
C VAL A 41 11.15 -0.16 -1.14
N ARG A 42 11.33 -0.24 -2.45
CA ARG A 42 10.69 -1.29 -3.25
C ARG A 42 11.03 -2.69 -2.74
N ARG A 43 12.27 -2.90 -2.29
CA ARG A 43 12.70 -4.19 -1.73
C ARG A 43 12.13 -4.47 -0.35
N PHE A 44 11.75 -3.41 0.38
CA PHE A 44 11.22 -3.54 1.74
C PHE A 44 9.72 -3.82 1.79
N VAL A 45 8.97 -3.47 0.73
CA VAL A 45 7.51 -3.61 0.69
C VAL A 45 7.07 -5.04 0.42
N GLY A 46 5.80 -5.34 0.72
CA GLY A 46 5.18 -6.63 0.42
C GLY A 46 4.73 -7.42 1.64
N ASN A 47 5.18 -7.05 2.83
CA ASN A 47 4.84 -7.76 4.07
C ASN A 47 4.19 -6.83 5.11
N GLY A 48 3.54 -5.76 4.65
CA GLY A 48 2.87 -4.78 5.51
C GLY A 48 3.79 -3.63 5.93
N ILE A 49 3.16 -2.59 6.47
CA ILE A 49 3.85 -1.33 6.82
C ILE A 49 4.87 -1.54 7.94
N TYR A 50 4.55 -2.35 8.95
CA TYR A 50 5.46 -2.56 10.07
C TYR A 50 6.79 -3.15 9.60
N LYS A 51 6.74 -4.14 8.71
CA LYS A 51 7.95 -4.74 8.12
C LYS A 51 8.71 -3.73 7.26
N LEU A 52 8.01 -2.88 6.54
CA LEU A 52 8.64 -1.80 5.77
C LEU A 52 9.48 -0.91 6.70
N ILE A 53 8.89 -0.45 7.79
CA ILE A 53 9.57 0.42 8.75
C ILE A 53 10.73 -0.32 9.43
N GLU A 54 10.52 -1.55 9.86
CA GLU A 54 11.54 -2.38 10.48
C GLU A 54 12.78 -2.52 9.58
N ARG A 55 12.56 -2.68 8.29
CA ARG A 55 13.64 -2.81 7.29
C ARG A 55 14.27 -1.47 6.91
N ALA A 56 13.52 -0.39 7.00
CA ALA A 56 13.99 0.95 6.60
C ALA A 56 14.87 1.63 7.65
N VAL A 57 14.60 1.40 8.94
CA VAL A 57 15.40 2.00 10.01
C VAL A 57 16.78 1.34 10.08
N PRO A 58 17.77 2.02 10.70
CA PRO A 58 19.11 1.43 10.83
C PRO A 58 19.09 0.09 11.57
N THR A 59 20.00 -0.80 11.19
CA THR A 59 20.18 -2.09 11.86
C THR A 59 20.49 -1.86 13.35
N GLY A 60 19.81 -2.62 14.21
CA GLY A 60 20.00 -2.49 15.65
C GLY A 60 19.05 -1.50 16.32
N THR A 61 18.16 -0.86 15.56
CA THR A 61 17.13 0.01 16.15
C THR A 61 16.20 -0.83 17.02
N ASP A 62 15.94 -0.36 18.25
CA ASP A 62 15.10 -1.13 19.17
C ASP A 62 13.62 -1.05 18.82
N LYS A 63 12.84 -1.94 19.41
CA LYS A 63 11.41 -2.05 19.13
C LYS A 63 10.64 -0.78 19.47
N ALA A 64 10.99 -0.10 20.56
CA ALA A 64 10.31 1.13 20.97
C ALA A 64 10.46 2.22 19.91
N GLU A 65 11.64 2.36 19.33
CA GLU A 65 11.88 3.32 18.25
C GLU A 65 11.19 2.91 16.95
N ILE A 66 11.16 1.62 16.63
CA ILE A 66 10.44 1.11 15.47
C ILE A 66 8.94 1.40 15.62
N ASP A 67 8.38 1.20 16.79
CA ASP A 67 6.96 1.48 17.06
C ASP A 67 6.64 2.97 16.89
N LYS A 68 7.52 3.85 17.33
CA LYS A 68 7.38 5.30 17.12
C LYS A 68 7.40 5.64 15.63
N CYS A 69 8.34 5.07 14.89
CA CYS A 69 8.43 5.28 13.44
C CYS A 69 7.19 4.76 12.73
N PHE A 70 6.68 3.62 13.14
CA PHE A 70 5.43 3.07 12.61
C PHE A 70 4.27 4.06 12.77
N ASP A 71 4.12 4.65 13.96
CA ASP A 71 3.08 5.65 14.21
C ASP A 71 3.25 6.90 13.33
N ILE A 72 4.46 7.40 13.20
CA ILE A 72 4.77 8.56 12.36
C ILE A 72 4.40 8.26 10.91
N PHE A 73 4.82 7.10 10.43
CA PHE A 73 4.50 6.65 9.07
C PHE A 73 2.99 6.60 8.85
N CYS A 74 2.26 5.93 9.71
CA CYS A 74 0.81 5.77 9.55
C CYS A 74 0.09 7.10 9.48
N ARG A 75 0.44 8.06 10.33
CA ARG A 75 -0.16 9.39 10.33
C ARG A 75 0.15 10.15 9.05
N ASN A 76 1.39 10.10 8.58
CA ASN A 76 1.78 10.77 7.35
C ASN A 76 1.15 10.11 6.13
N TYR A 77 1.23 8.79 6.06
CA TYR A 77 0.73 8.02 4.92
C TYR A 77 -0.78 8.17 4.76
N LYS A 78 -1.53 8.20 5.86
CA LYS A 78 -2.98 8.40 5.82
C LYS A 78 -3.37 9.66 5.07
N LYS A 79 -2.58 10.72 5.18
CA LYS A 79 -2.83 12.01 4.51
C LYS A 79 -2.30 12.07 3.09
N ASN A 80 -1.33 11.23 2.74
CA ASN A 80 -0.55 11.36 1.50
C ASN A 80 -0.60 10.12 0.60
N MET A 81 -1.36 9.11 0.96
CA MET A 81 -1.33 7.82 0.26
C MET A 81 -1.87 7.83 -1.17
N ALA A 82 -2.55 8.90 -1.56
CA ALA A 82 -3.09 9.04 -2.91
C ALA A 82 -2.46 10.19 -3.69
N ASN A 83 -1.35 10.76 -3.21
CA ASN A 83 -0.70 11.88 -3.89
C ASN A 83 -0.13 11.49 -5.26
N LYS A 84 0.51 10.34 -5.33
CA LYS A 84 1.17 9.82 -6.54
C LYS A 84 0.70 8.44 -6.93
N THR A 85 -0.06 7.79 -6.05
CA THR A 85 -0.56 6.41 -6.26
C THR A 85 -1.61 6.39 -7.35
N LYS A 86 -1.43 5.50 -8.31
CA LYS A 86 -2.35 5.34 -9.45
C LYS A 86 -2.44 3.87 -9.85
N PRO A 87 -3.56 3.46 -10.45
CA PRO A 87 -3.62 2.15 -11.11
C PRO A 87 -2.57 2.05 -12.21
N TYR A 88 -2.00 0.86 -12.39
CA TYR A 88 -1.16 0.64 -13.56
C TYR A 88 -2.00 0.79 -14.85
N PRO A 89 -1.37 1.15 -15.98
CA PRO A 89 -2.09 1.28 -17.25
C PRO A 89 -2.88 0.04 -17.58
N GLY A 90 -4.15 0.21 -17.97
CA GLY A 90 -5.04 -0.88 -18.37
C GLY A 90 -5.76 -1.59 -17.23
N ILE A 91 -5.39 -1.33 -15.97
CA ILE A 91 -6.00 -2.01 -14.81
C ILE A 91 -7.46 -1.64 -14.65
N THR A 92 -7.81 -0.37 -14.69
CA THR A 92 -9.20 0.07 -14.52
C THR A 92 -10.09 -0.50 -15.63
N ASP A 93 -9.60 -0.49 -16.87
CA ASP A 93 -10.34 -1.06 -18.00
C ASP A 93 -10.54 -2.57 -17.85
N MET A 94 -9.53 -3.29 -17.36
CA MET A 94 -9.62 -4.72 -17.09
C MET A 94 -10.69 -5.01 -16.04
N LEU A 95 -10.67 -4.28 -14.92
CA LEU A 95 -11.63 -4.47 -13.83
C LEU A 95 -13.05 -4.17 -14.31
N LYS A 96 -13.23 -3.11 -15.09
CA LYS A 96 -14.50 -2.77 -15.67
C LYS A 96 -15.02 -3.89 -16.57
N THR A 97 -14.17 -4.41 -17.45
CA THR A 97 -14.53 -5.50 -18.37
C THR A 97 -14.95 -6.75 -17.60
N LEU A 98 -14.19 -7.14 -16.59
CA LEU A 98 -14.52 -8.30 -15.75
C LEU A 98 -15.86 -8.09 -15.03
N TYR A 99 -16.06 -6.93 -14.46
CA TYR A 99 -17.29 -6.59 -13.75
C TYR A 99 -18.50 -6.66 -14.69
N GLU A 100 -18.38 -6.07 -15.88
CA GLU A 100 -19.46 -6.06 -16.88
C GLU A 100 -19.78 -7.46 -17.41
N ASN A 101 -18.83 -8.38 -17.34
CA ASN A 101 -19.03 -9.79 -17.73
C ASN A 101 -19.50 -10.67 -16.55
N GLY A 102 -19.91 -10.06 -15.44
CA GLY A 102 -20.54 -10.77 -14.34
C GLY A 102 -19.57 -11.37 -13.33
N PHE A 103 -18.27 -11.06 -13.42
CA PHE A 103 -17.31 -11.52 -12.43
C PHE A 103 -17.44 -10.74 -11.13
N LYS A 104 -17.32 -11.45 -10.01
CA LYS A 104 -17.20 -10.84 -8.69
C LYS A 104 -15.73 -10.59 -8.42
N LEU A 105 -15.40 -9.35 -8.06
CA LEU A 105 -14.03 -8.91 -7.89
C LEU A 105 -13.76 -8.60 -6.42
N ALA A 106 -12.64 -9.10 -5.92
CA ALA A 106 -12.19 -8.86 -4.55
C ALA A 106 -10.71 -8.52 -4.53
N ILE A 107 -10.31 -7.75 -3.54
CA ILE A 107 -8.90 -7.43 -3.27
C ILE A 107 -8.57 -7.95 -1.89
N VAL A 108 -7.49 -8.72 -1.78
CA VAL A 108 -6.92 -9.18 -0.52
C VAL A 108 -5.46 -8.75 -0.49
N THR A 109 -5.08 -8.00 0.54
CA THR A 109 -3.76 -7.36 0.56
C THR A 109 -3.16 -7.36 1.96
N ASN A 110 -1.84 -7.38 2.05
CA ASN A 110 -1.10 -7.17 3.29
C ASN A 110 -1.05 -5.69 3.71
N LYS A 111 -1.52 -4.79 2.86
CA LYS A 111 -1.63 -3.38 3.19
C LYS A 111 -2.58 -3.18 4.36
N ALA A 112 -2.30 -2.19 5.22
CA ALA A 112 -3.18 -1.85 6.34
C ALA A 112 -4.60 -1.60 5.85
N ASP A 113 -5.59 -2.17 6.56
CA ASP A 113 -6.98 -2.15 6.09
C ASP A 113 -7.52 -0.73 5.90
N PHE A 114 -7.16 0.23 6.77
CA PHE A 114 -7.61 1.61 6.61
C PHE A 114 -7.20 2.20 5.25
N ALA A 115 -5.96 1.93 4.83
CA ALA A 115 -5.44 2.44 3.56
C ALA A 115 -6.04 1.69 2.37
N ALA A 116 -6.18 0.37 2.50
CA ALA A 116 -6.76 -0.46 1.46
C ALA A 116 -8.21 -0.06 1.17
N GLN A 117 -9.03 0.13 2.21
CA GLN A 117 -10.42 0.54 2.04
C GLN A 117 -10.55 1.89 1.36
N GLU A 118 -9.75 2.88 1.79
CA GLU A 118 -9.83 4.22 1.25
C GLU A 118 -9.35 4.28 -0.21
N LEU A 119 -8.19 3.70 -0.51
CA LEU A 119 -7.64 3.70 -1.86
C LEU A 119 -8.51 2.91 -2.84
N CYS A 120 -8.95 1.72 -2.45
CA CYS A 120 -9.76 0.88 -3.32
C CYS A 120 -11.15 1.46 -3.52
N GLY A 121 -11.74 2.06 -2.49
CA GLY A 121 -13.04 2.73 -2.61
C GLY A 121 -12.97 3.88 -3.59
N GLU A 122 -11.92 4.69 -3.52
CA GLU A 122 -11.74 5.84 -4.42
C GLU A 122 -11.45 5.41 -5.86
N MET A 123 -10.58 4.41 -6.05
CA MET A 123 -10.07 4.06 -7.37
C MET A 123 -10.85 2.95 -8.06
N PHE A 124 -11.42 2.01 -7.32
CA PHE A 124 -12.04 0.80 -7.85
C PHE A 124 -13.44 0.52 -7.30
N GLY A 125 -14.02 1.45 -6.52
CA GLY A 125 -15.29 1.23 -5.81
C GLY A 125 -16.47 0.87 -6.69
N ASP A 126 -16.44 1.27 -7.97
CA ASP A 126 -17.51 0.94 -8.92
C ASP A 126 -17.48 -0.54 -9.33
N TYR A 127 -16.32 -1.19 -9.25
CA TYR A 127 -16.15 -2.55 -9.79
C TYR A 127 -15.78 -3.57 -8.71
N VAL A 128 -15.05 -3.18 -7.67
CA VAL A 128 -14.59 -4.08 -6.62
C VAL A 128 -15.39 -3.78 -5.34
N LYS A 129 -16.14 -4.77 -4.88
CA LYS A 129 -17.04 -4.60 -3.73
C LYS A 129 -16.49 -5.20 -2.43
N THR A 130 -15.47 -6.04 -2.51
CA THR A 130 -14.87 -6.70 -1.35
C THR A 130 -13.38 -6.37 -1.30
N VAL A 131 -12.97 -5.73 -0.22
CA VAL A 131 -11.56 -5.39 0.02
C VAL A 131 -11.21 -5.83 1.44
N VAL A 132 -10.17 -6.63 1.57
CA VAL A 132 -9.67 -7.13 2.86
C VAL A 132 -8.21 -6.74 2.99
N GLY A 133 -7.92 -5.89 3.95
CA GLY A 133 -6.55 -5.50 4.30
C GLY A 133 -6.09 -6.14 5.59
N SER A 134 -4.91 -5.76 6.04
CA SER A 134 -4.32 -6.25 7.28
C SER A 134 -4.80 -5.41 8.47
N VAL A 135 -5.15 -6.07 9.54
CA VAL A 135 -5.56 -5.39 10.78
C VAL A 135 -4.39 -5.22 11.76
#